data_8e993c7f1c1a1ff464da0d4b2d9e332d
#
_entry.id   8e993c7f1c1a1ff464da0d4b2d9e332d
#
_cell.length_a   1.000
_cell.length_b   1.000
_cell.length_c   1.000
_cell.angle_alpha   90.00
_cell.angle_beta   90.00
_cell.angle_gamma   90.00
#
_symmetry.space_group_name_H-M   'P 1'
#
loop_
_entity.id
_entity.type
_entity.pdbx_description
1 polymer ?
#
loop_
_entity_poly.entity_id
_entity_poly.type
_entity_poly.pdbx_seq_one_letter_code
_entity_poly.pdbx_strand_id
1 'polypeptide(L)'
;PAENRVELADGRFLDYDYLVIATGPKLAFDEIEGLGPTGHTHSVCHVDHAVKAESAWQAFVKDPGPIVVGAVQGASCFGPAYEFAFIMDTDLRRRKLRDRVPMTLVTSEPYIGHLGLGGVGDSKTMLESALRERHIKWICNAKVTKVEAGTMHVTEHDEEGKPKKEHALPFRHSMMLPSFKGIDAVVGIEG
;
A
#
# COMPACT_ATOMS: atom_id res chain seq x y z
N PRO A 1 -32.03 8.23 0.80
CA PRO A 1 -31.82 9.51 1.54
C PRO A 1 -33.08 10.37 1.61
N ALA A 2 -33.86 10.47 0.51
CA ALA A 2 -34.99 11.40 0.43
C ALA A 2 -36.07 11.24 1.54
N GLU A 3 -36.13 10.09 2.19
CA GLU A 3 -37.12 9.80 3.25
C GLU A 3 -36.49 9.64 4.63
N ASN A 4 -35.15 9.90 4.78
CA ASN A 4 -34.42 9.77 6.03
C ASN A 4 -34.65 8.43 6.75
N ARG A 5 -34.66 7.32 5.97
CA ARG A 5 -34.85 5.98 6.49
C ARG A 5 -33.92 4.96 5.85
N VAL A 6 -33.56 3.94 6.60
CA VAL A 6 -32.83 2.75 6.15
C VAL A 6 -33.77 1.56 6.17
N GLU A 7 -33.82 0.80 5.07
CA GLU A 7 -34.51 -0.48 5.01
C GLU A 7 -33.54 -1.60 5.43
N LEU A 8 -33.99 -2.43 6.36
CA LEU A 8 -33.28 -3.60 6.82
C LEU A 8 -33.57 -4.82 5.94
N ALA A 9 -32.70 -5.82 5.96
CA ALA A 9 -32.85 -7.04 5.19
C ALA A 9 -34.14 -7.83 5.50
N ASP A 10 -34.77 -7.61 6.64
CA ASP A 10 -36.04 -8.20 7.05
C ASP A 10 -37.27 -7.36 6.68
N GLY A 11 -37.07 -6.28 5.90
CA GLY A 11 -38.13 -5.39 5.41
C GLY A 11 -38.57 -4.31 6.43
N ARG A 12 -37.98 -4.23 7.59
CA ARG A 12 -38.24 -3.14 8.55
C ARG A 12 -37.53 -1.86 8.12
N PHE A 13 -38.08 -0.73 8.54
CA PHE A 13 -37.47 0.58 8.31
C PHE A 13 -36.98 1.18 9.62
N LEU A 14 -35.85 1.87 9.57
CA LEU A 14 -35.32 2.70 10.62
C LEU A 14 -35.24 4.14 10.13
N ASP A 15 -35.94 5.03 10.79
CA ASP A 15 -35.87 6.47 10.53
C ASP A 15 -34.63 7.06 11.23
N TYR A 16 -34.02 8.08 10.68
CA TYR A 16 -32.84 8.75 11.24
C TYR A 16 -32.87 10.26 10.98
N ASP A 17 -32.29 11.03 11.88
CA ASP A 17 -31.97 12.44 11.69
C ASP A 17 -30.56 12.61 11.03
N TYR A 18 -29.63 11.73 11.39
CA TYR A 18 -28.27 11.70 10.85
C TYR A 18 -27.89 10.25 10.51
N LEU A 19 -27.33 10.06 9.33
CA LEU A 19 -26.81 8.77 8.86
C LEU A 19 -25.28 8.83 8.72
N VAL A 20 -24.57 7.96 9.44
CA VAL A 20 -23.12 7.78 9.29
C VAL A 20 -22.87 6.47 8.55
N ILE A 21 -22.23 6.55 7.39
CA ILE A 21 -21.82 5.38 6.59
C ILE A 21 -20.34 5.14 6.82
N ALA A 22 -20.00 4.10 7.56
CA ALA A 22 -18.63 3.76 7.97
C ALA A 22 -18.26 2.32 7.55
N THR A 23 -18.60 1.94 6.33
CA THR A 23 -18.43 0.57 5.78
C THR A 23 -17.02 0.25 5.30
N GLY A 24 -16.07 1.18 5.45
CA GLY A 24 -14.70 1.03 4.98
C GLY A 24 -14.54 1.22 3.46
N PRO A 25 -13.31 1.13 2.95
CA PRO A 25 -13.02 1.31 1.54
C PRO A 25 -13.12 -0.01 0.75
N LYS A 26 -13.30 0.13 -0.56
CA LYS A 26 -12.98 -0.90 -1.55
C LYS A 26 -11.49 -0.82 -1.88
N LEU A 27 -10.80 -1.96 -1.84
CA LEU A 27 -9.38 -2.07 -2.19
C LEU A 27 -9.27 -2.27 -3.71
N ALA A 28 -8.80 -1.26 -4.43
CA ALA A 28 -8.79 -1.22 -5.89
C ALA A 28 -7.50 -1.82 -6.48
N PHE A 29 -7.23 -3.10 -6.20
CA PHE A 29 -6.09 -3.82 -6.80
C PHE A 29 -6.22 -3.97 -8.31
N ASP A 30 -7.44 -4.04 -8.82
CA ASP A 30 -7.81 -4.21 -10.23
C ASP A 30 -7.43 -3.02 -11.13
N GLU A 31 -7.05 -1.87 -10.56
CA GLU A 31 -6.57 -0.71 -11.32
C GLU A 31 -5.16 -0.90 -11.90
N ILE A 32 -4.40 -1.85 -11.38
CA ILE A 32 -3.02 -2.10 -11.84
C ILE A 32 -2.87 -3.59 -12.12
N GLU A 33 -2.55 -3.92 -13.37
CA GLU A 33 -2.34 -5.30 -13.81
C GLU A 33 -1.31 -6.00 -12.94
N GLY A 34 -1.68 -7.14 -12.37
CA GLY A 34 -0.82 -7.98 -11.54
C GLY A 34 -0.61 -7.51 -10.10
N LEU A 35 -1.26 -6.42 -9.67
CA LEU A 35 -1.21 -5.97 -8.28
C LEU A 35 -2.13 -6.81 -7.38
N GLY A 36 -1.72 -6.98 -6.12
CA GLY A 36 -2.55 -7.53 -5.07
C GLY A 36 -2.47 -9.05 -4.87
N PRO A 37 -3.24 -9.58 -3.89
CA PRO A 37 -3.17 -10.97 -3.43
C PRO A 37 -3.60 -12.03 -4.44
N THR A 38 -4.29 -11.62 -5.52
CA THR A 38 -4.64 -12.47 -6.66
C THR A 38 -3.68 -12.31 -7.84
N GLY A 39 -2.76 -11.35 -7.75
CA GLY A 39 -1.69 -11.09 -8.69
C GLY A 39 -0.34 -11.55 -8.15
N HIS A 40 0.63 -10.62 -8.12
CA HIS A 40 2.01 -10.90 -7.80
C HIS A 40 2.53 -10.19 -6.53
N THR A 41 1.66 -9.44 -5.82
CA THR A 41 2.04 -8.76 -4.58
C THR A 41 1.14 -9.19 -3.42
N HIS A 42 1.66 -9.05 -2.20
CA HIS A 42 0.88 -9.28 -0.98
C HIS A 42 0.23 -7.99 -0.49
N SER A 43 -0.71 -8.14 0.41
CA SER A 43 -1.41 -7.07 1.09
C SER A 43 -1.70 -7.46 2.54
N VAL A 44 -1.91 -6.47 3.39
CA VAL A 44 -2.31 -6.64 4.80
C VAL A 44 -3.57 -5.85 5.13
N CYS A 45 -4.25 -5.32 4.11
CA CYS A 45 -5.44 -4.51 4.29
C CYS A 45 -6.69 -5.32 4.71
N HIS A 46 -6.61 -6.64 4.72
CA HIS A 46 -7.67 -7.56 5.13
C HIS A 46 -7.07 -8.74 5.90
N VAL A 47 -7.82 -9.34 6.83
CA VAL A 47 -7.33 -10.46 7.66
C VAL A 47 -6.84 -11.63 6.79
N ASP A 48 -7.64 -12.03 5.78
CA ASP A 48 -7.27 -13.12 4.88
C ASP A 48 -6.01 -12.82 4.05
N HIS A 49 -5.79 -11.53 3.72
CA HIS A 49 -4.57 -11.09 3.06
C HIS A 49 -3.36 -11.24 3.99
N ALA A 50 -3.51 -10.84 5.25
CA ALA A 50 -2.44 -10.93 6.25
C ALA A 50 -2.03 -12.39 6.51
N VAL A 51 -2.98 -13.32 6.59
CA VAL A 51 -2.71 -14.76 6.74
C VAL A 51 -1.93 -15.30 5.54
N LYS A 52 -2.32 -14.91 4.31
CA LYS A 52 -1.58 -15.29 3.09
C LYS A 52 -0.19 -14.66 3.05
N ALA A 53 -0.06 -13.40 3.43
CA ALA A 53 1.21 -12.69 3.47
C ALA A 53 2.19 -13.32 4.48
N GLU A 54 1.70 -13.77 5.64
CA GLU A 54 2.52 -14.50 6.61
C GLU A 54 3.06 -15.82 6.03
N SER A 55 2.21 -16.62 5.41
CA SER A 55 2.62 -17.87 4.77
C SER A 55 3.65 -17.65 3.66
N ALA A 56 3.47 -16.58 2.86
CA ALA A 56 4.43 -16.19 1.82
C ALA A 56 5.75 -15.71 2.41
N TRP A 57 5.72 -15.01 3.55
CA TRP A 57 6.92 -14.61 4.27
C TRP A 57 7.73 -15.80 4.77
N GLN A 58 7.09 -16.83 5.32
CA GLN A 58 7.76 -18.06 5.75
C GLN A 58 8.40 -18.83 4.58
N ALA A 59 7.81 -18.75 3.39
CA ALA A 59 8.43 -19.30 2.18
C ALA A 59 9.62 -18.43 1.70
N PHE A 60 9.46 -17.11 1.70
CA PHE A 60 10.47 -16.15 1.29
C PHE A 60 11.76 -16.25 2.10
N VAL A 61 11.70 -16.38 3.42
CA VAL A 61 12.91 -16.46 4.27
C VAL A 61 13.76 -17.71 4.05
N LYS A 62 13.21 -18.73 3.39
CA LYS A 62 13.95 -19.93 2.98
C LYS A 62 14.76 -19.73 1.70
N ASP A 63 14.29 -18.86 0.82
CA ASP A 63 14.92 -18.51 -0.45
C ASP A 63 14.79 -16.99 -0.71
N PRO A 64 15.55 -16.18 0.07
CA PRO A 64 15.40 -14.73 0.09
C PRO A 64 15.98 -14.08 -1.17
N GLY A 65 15.41 -12.94 -1.53
CA GLY A 65 15.82 -12.10 -2.66
C GLY A 65 15.36 -10.65 -2.47
N PRO A 66 15.32 -9.82 -3.51
CA PRO A 66 14.91 -8.43 -3.40
C PRO A 66 13.46 -8.28 -2.90
N ILE A 67 13.22 -7.21 -2.13
CA ILE A 67 11.89 -6.81 -1.65
C ILE A 67 11.52 -5.46 -2.26
N VAL A 68 10.28 -5.36 -2.76
CA VAL A 68 9.62 -4.09 -3.05
C VAL A 68 8.41 -3.96 -2.13
N VAL A 69 8.36 -2.88 -1.36
CA VAL A 69 7.28 -2.57 -0.42
C VAL A 69 6.80 -1.15 -0.65
N GLY A 70 5.51 -0.87 -0.48
CA GLY A 70 5.08 0.51 -0.67
C GLY A 70 3.58 0.72 -0.79
N ALA A 71 3.25 1.89 -1.36
CA ALA A 71 1.88 2.32 -1.61
C ALA A 71 1.78 2.89 -3.03
N VAL A 72 0.81 2.39 -3.79
CA VAL A 72 0.59 2.84 -5.16
C VAL A 72 -0.12 4.21 -5.19
N GLN A 73 -0.20 4.81 -6.36
CA GLN A 73 -1.01 6.01 -6.60
C GLN A 73 -2.47 5.80 -6.17
N GLY A 74 -3.06 6.83 -5.57
CA GLY A 74 -4.42 6.77 -5.03
C GLY A 74 -4.54 6.07 -3.68
N ALA A 75 -3.47 5.53 -3.11
CA ALA A 75 -3.47 5.08 -1.73
C ALA A 75 -3.71 6.26 -0.78
N SER A 76 -4.54 6.07 0.23
CA SER A 76 -4.86 7.10 1.24
C SER A 76 -4.26 6.82 2.61
N CYS A 77 -3.58 5.69 2.79
CA CYS A 77 -2.93 5.30 4.04
C CYS A 77 -1.51 4.81 3.77
N PHE A 78 -0.50 5.64 4.04
CA PHE A 78 0.90 5.34 3.74
C PHE A 78 1.65 4.71 4.92
N GLY A 79 1.19 4.94 6.15
CA GLY A 79 1.82 4.42 7.37
C GLY A 79 2.20 2.94 7.31
N PRO A 80 1.27 2.03 6.95
CA PRO A 80 1.57 0.60 6.89
C PRO A 80 2.70 0.22 5.93
N ALA A 81 2.96 1.00 4.87
CA ALA A 81 4.09 0.73 3.96
C ALA A 81 5.44 0.90 4.68
N TYR A 82 5.59 1.96 5.48
CA TYR A 82 6.78 2.19 6.32
C TYR A 82 6.90 1.13 7.42
N GLU A 83 5.79 0.85 8.12
CA GLU A 83 5.76 -0.15 9.18
C GLU A 83 6.22 -1.51 8.66
N PHE A 84 5.69 -1.97 7.53
CA PHE A 84 6.08 -3.25 6.93
C PHE A 84 7.53 -3.25 6.45
N ALA A 85 8.03 -2.14 5.88
CA ALA A 85 9.44 -2.03 5.53
C ALA A 85 10.33 -2.26 6.75
N PHE A 86 10.01 -1.65 7.90
CA PHE A 86 10.79 -1.78 9.12
C PHE A 86 10.59 -3.13 9.83
N ILE A 87 9.39 -3.69 9.81
CA ILE A 87 9.11 -5.03 10.37
C ILE A 87 9.89 -6.09 9.60
N MET A 88 9.85 -6.07 8.27
CA MET A 88 10.60 -7.00 7.42
C MET A 88 12.11 -6.85 7.61
N ASP A 89 12.64 -5.61 7.64
CA ASP A 89 14.06 -5.36 7.93
C ASP A 89 14.45 -5.95 9.29
N THR A 90 13.64 -5.75 10.32
CA THR A 90 13.90 -6.23 11.67
C THR A 90 13.91 -7.76 11.73
N ASP A 91 12.94 -8.43 11.12
CA ASP A 91 12.90 -9.91 11.10
C ASP A 91 14.06 -10.50 10.30
N LEU A 92 14.42 -9.89 9.16
CA LEU A 92 15.59 -10.31 8.37
C LEU A 92 16.90 -10.16 9.14
N ARG A 93 17.05 -9.09 9.96
CA ARG A 93 18.22 -8.93 10.84
C ARG A 93 18.26 -10.01 11.93
N ARG A 94 17.14 -10.29 12.57
CA ARG A 94 17.04 -11.37 13.56
C ARG A 94 17.41 -12.72 12.98
N ARG A 95 17.04 -12.97 11.72
CA ARG A 95 17.37 -14.20 10.97
C ARG A 95 18.76 -14.19 10.33
N LYS A 96 19.52 -13.09 10.42
CA LYS A 96 20.83 -12.89 9.76
C LYS A 96 20.76 -13.03 8.22
N LEU A 97 19.66 -12.57 7.64
CA LEU A 97 19.40 -12.62 6.20
C LEU A 97 19.48 -11.24 5.54
N ARG A 98 19.45 -10.15 6.33
CA ARG A 98 19.26 -8.78 5.83
C ARG A 98 20.26 -8.36 4.76
N ASP A 99 21.52 -8.74 4.88
CA ASP A 99 22.60 -8.36 3.95
C ASP A 99 22.43 -8.99 2.55
N ARG A 100 21.60 -10.03 2.45
CA ARG A 100 21.29 -10.73 1.19
C ARG A 100 20.03 -10.21 0.51
N VAL A 101 19.32 -9.28 1.14
CA VAL A 101 17.97 -8.83 0.74
C VAL A 101 18.00 -7.33 0.43
N PRO A 102 18.22 -6.90 -0.82
CA PRO A 102 17.98 -5.52 -1.20
C PRO A 102 16.52 -5.14 -0.98
N MET A 103 16.27 -3.97 -0.39
CA MET A 103 14.92 -3.47 -0.14
C MET A 103 14.71 -2.12 -0.80
N THR A 104 13.55 -1.94 -1.43
CA THR A 104 13.14 -0.67 -2.03
C THR A 104 11.71 -0.35 -1.61
N LEU A 105 11.51 0.84 -1.07
CA LEU A 105 10.19 1.41 -0.79
C LEU A 105 9.76 2.24 -2.01
N VAL A 106 8.56 1.97 -2.51
CA VAL A 106 7.93 2.69 -3.63
C VAL A 106 6.70 3.40 -3.13
N THR A 107 6.64 4.72 -3.31
CA THR A 107 5.49 5.50 -2.84
C THR A 107 5.10 6.58 -3.83
N SER A 108 3.81 6.81 -3.97
CA SER A 108 3.26 7.92 -4.74
C SER A 108 3.36 9.27 -4.01
N GLU A 109 3.83 9.28 -2.77
CA GLU A 109 4.07 10.51 -2.02
C GLU A 109 5.13 11.37 -2.71
N PRO A 110 5.03 12.71 -2.65
CA PRO A 110 6.03 13.60 -3.23
C PRO A 110 7.40 13.51 -2.53
N TYR A 111 7.41 13.13 -1.26
CA TYR A 111 8.62 12.89 -0.46
C TYR A 111 8.32 11.92 0.69
N ILE A 112 9.34 11.29 1.23
CA ILE A 112 9.23 10.38 2.37
C ILE A 112 8.65 11.10 3.58
N GLY A 113 7.61 10.51 4.18
CA GLY A 113 6.97 11.05 5.37
C GLY A 113 5.93 12.14 5.11
N HIS A 114 5.52 12.33 3.86
CA HIS A 114 4.36 13.19 3.51
C HIS A 114 3.07 12.63 4.12
N LEU A 115 2.90 11.31 4.18
CA LEU A 115 1.81 10.55 4.81
C LEU A 115 0.40 10.93 4.29
N GLY A 116 0.32 11.54 3.12
CA GLY A 116 -0.93 12.08 2.57
C GLY A 116 -1.42 13.38 3.24
N LEU A 117 -0.69 13.89 4.23
CA LEU A 117 -1.08 15.01 5.10
C LEU A 117 -0.15 16.23 5.00
N GLY A 118 0.79 16.23 4.07
CA GLY A 118 1.84 17.26 3.99
C GLY A 118 2.98 17.05 5.00
N GLY A 119 3.02 15.88 5.65
CA GLY A 119 3.91 15.55 6.76
C GLY A 119 3.32 15.92 8.12
N VAL A 120 3.89 15.35 9.18
CA VAL A 120 3.52 15.60 10.58
C VAL A 120 4.80 15.83 11.38
N GLY A 121 5.02 17.05 11.88
CA GLY A 121 6.24 17.41 12.59
C GLY A 121 7.48 17.06 11.76
N ASP A 122 8.43 16.35 12.34
CA ASP A 122 9.69 15.94 11.70
C ASP A 122 9.60 14.62 10.93
N SER A 123 8.40 14.19 10.51
CA SER A 123 8.17 12.89 9.86
C SER A 123 9.09 12.63 8.67
N LYS A 124 9.37 13.65 7.84
CA LYS A 124 10.29 13.54 6.71
C LYS A 124 11.68 13.13 7.16
N THR A 125 12.31 13.94 8.00
CA THR A 125 13.69 13.73 8.46
C THR A 125 13.83 12.42 9.22
N MET A 126 12.88 12.12 10.11
CA MET A 126 12.87 10.90 10.90
C MET A 126 12.78 9.64 10.03
N LEU A 127 11.83 9.59 9.10
CA LEU A 127 11.62 8.41 8.25
C LEU A 127 12.74 8.24 7.21
N GLU A 128 13.24 9.33 6.63
CA GLU A 128 14.40 9.26 5.73
C GLU A 128 15.65 8.74 6.47
N SER A 129 15.90 9.22 7.71
CA SER A 129 17.02 8.72 8.54
C SER A 129 16.85 7.23 8.82
N ALA A 130 15.65 6.82 9.24
CA ALA A 130 15.35 5.43 9.55
C ALA A 130 15.51 4.49 8.33
N LEU A 131 15.14 4.94 7.13
CA LEU A 131 15.33 4.19 5.89
C LEU A 131 16.83 4.08 5.52
N ARG A 132 17.59 5.20 5.63
CA ARG A 132 19.04 5.21 5.35
C ARG A 132 19.80 4.27 6.29
N GLU A 133 19.54 4.34 7.60
CA GLU A 133 20.18 3.48 8.61
C GLU A 133 19.93 1.97 8.36
N ARG A 134 18.81 1.66 7.72
CA ARG A 134 18.43 0.29 7.36
C ARG A 134 18.81 -0.10 5.95
N HIS A 135 19.50 0.79 5.22
CA HIS A 135 19.86 0.57 3.81
C HIS A 135 18.64 0.20 2.94
N ILE A 136 17.50 0.83 3.19
CA ILE A 136 16.30 0.72 2.37
C ILE A 136 16.30 1.87 1.37
N LYS A 137 16.36 1.57 0.08
CA LYS A 137 16.20 2.56 -0.99
C LYS A 137 14.75 3.00 -1.09
N TRP A 138 14.49 4.17 -1.68
CA TRP A 138 13.12 4.62 -1.94
C TRP A 138 12.99 5.35 -3.27
N ILE A 139 11.76 5.33 -3.81
CA ILE A 139 11.33 6.07 -4.98
C ILE A 139 10.03 6.79 -4.59
N CYS A 140 10.06 8.13 -4.60
CA CYS A 140 8.89 9.00 -4.40
C CYS A 140 8.31 9.44 -5.75
N ASN A 141 7.15 10.11 -5.75
CA ASN A 141 6.40 10.48 -6.95
C ASN A 141 6.25 9.29 -7.91
N ALA A 142 6.11 8.09 -7.36
CA ALA A 142 6.13 6.84 -8.09
C ALA A 142 4.71 6.43 -8.52
N LYS A 143 4.56 6.11 -9.79
CA LYS A 143 3.37 5.46 -10.33
C LYS A 143 3.70 4.03 -10.70
N VAL A 144 3.09 3.07 -10.03
CA VAL A 144 3.17 1.67 -10.42
C VAL A 144 2.27 1.48 -11.64
N THR A 145 2.85 1.03 -12.75
CA THR A 145 2.13 0.88 -14.03
C THR A 145 1.70 -0.55 -14.29
N LYS A 146 2.50 -1.52 -13.86
CA LYS A 146 2.24 -2.96 -14.00
C LYS A 146 3.08 -3.75 -13.01
N VAL A 147 2.58 -4.92 -12.61
CA VAL A 147 3.35 -5.91 -11.84
C VAL A 147 3.34 -7.24 -12.59
N GLU A 148 4.50 -7.77 -12.88
CA GLU A 148 4.72 -9.09 -13.45
C GLU A 148 5.33 -10.03 -12.41
N ALA A 149 5.35 -11.33 -12.68
CA ALA A 149 5.98 -12.29 -11.79
C ALA A 149 7.46 -11.93 -11.56
N GLY A 150 7.77 -11.39 -10.37
CA GLY A 150 9.12 -11.01 -9.98
C GLY A 150 9.62 -9.65 -10.49
N THR A 151 8.79 -8.83 -11.15
CA THR A 151 9.19 -7.49 -11.61
C THR A 151 8.04 -6.49 -11.44
N MET A 152 8.35 -5.35 -10.82
CA MET A 152 7.43 -4.22 -10.70
C MET A 152 7.88 -3.08 -11.61
N HIS A 153 7.00 -2.60 -12.48
CA HIS A 153 7.23 -1.47 -13.37
C HIS A 153 6.72 -0.19 -12.72
N VAL A 154 7.61 0.79 -12.62
CA VAL A 154 7.35 2.05 -11.91
C VAL A 154 7.86 3.22 -12.74
N THR A 155 7.00 4.20 -12.95
CA THR A 155 7.37 5.51 -13.50
C THR A 155 7.57 6.49 -12.35
N GLU A 156 8.79 6.98 -12.19
CA GLU A 156 9.11 8.11 -11.31
C GLU A 156 8.79 9.42 -12.04
N HIS A 157 8.11 10.35 -11.35
CA HIS A 157 7.77 11.66 -11.88
C HIS A 157 8.58 12.76 -11.19
N ASP A 158 8.72 13.90 -11.86
CA ASP A 158 9.24 15.13 -11.27
C ASP A 158 8.16 15.89 -10.46
N GLU A 159 8.52 17.04 -9.91
CA GLU A 159 7.62 17.87 -9.10
C GLU A 159 6.46 18.46 -9.92
N GLU A 160 6.61 18.54 -11.27
CA GLU A 160 5.57 18.99 -12.20
C GLU A 160 4.68 17.84 -12.71
N GLY A 161 4.93 16.60 -12.24
CA GLY A 161 4.19 15.43 -12.63
C GLY A 161 4.57 14.83 -13.99
N LYS A 162 5.69 15.25 -14.58
CA LYS A 162 6.20 14.69 -15.84
C LYS A 162 7.01 13.41 -15.57
N PRO A 163 6.94 12.40 -16.45
CA PRO A 163 7.79 11.23 -16.36
C PRO A 163 9.27 11.60 -16.35
N LYS A 164 10.00 11.19 -15.33
CA LYS A 164 11.44 11.43 -15.14
C LYS A 164 12.25 10.19 -15.40
N LYS A 165 11.79 9.03 -14.92
CA LYS A 165 12.53 7.78 -15.05
C LYS A 165 11.60 6.57 -14.96
N GLU A 166 11.87 5.58 -15.82
CA GLU A 166 11.28 4.27 -15.77
C GLU A 166 12.16 3.32 -14.96
N HIS A 167 11.53 2.49 -14.11
CA HIS A 167 12.19 1.48 -13.32
C HIS A 167 11.52 0.12 -13.54
N ALA A 168 12.33 -0.91 -13.75
CA ALA A 168 11.91 -2.31 -13.65
C ALA A 168 12.57 -2.89 -12.40
N LEU A 169 11.80 -2.99 -11.31
CA LEU A 169 12.31 -3.38 -10.01
C LEU A 169 12.12 -4.89 -9.81
N PRO A 170 13.21 -5.67 -9.75
CA PRO A 170 13.10 -7.09 -9.45
C PRO A 170 12.66 -7.28 -8.00
N PHE A 171 11.80 -8.24 -7.76
CA PHE A 171 11.42 -8.65 -6.40
C PHE A 171 11.18 -10.15 -6.29
N ARG A 172 11.47 -10.68 -5.11
CA ARG A 172 11.12 -12.03 -4.66
C ARG A 172 9.94 -11.99 -3.71
N HIS A 173 9.75 -10.87 -3.03
CA HIS A 173 8.61 -10.58 -2.16
C HIS A 173 8.19 -9.13 -2.34
N SER A 174 6.89 -8.91 -2.36
CA SER A 174 6.34 -7.55 -2.45
C SER A 174 5.07 -7.43 -1.61
N MET A 175 4.98 -6.38 -0.79
CA MET A 175 3.78 -5.96 -0.10
C MET A 175 3.43 -4.54 -0.53
N MET A 176 2.25 -4.38 -1.13
CA MET A 176 1.81 -3.09 -1.67
C MET A 176 0.43 -2.71 -1.15
N LEU A 177 0.30 -1.46 -0.74
CA LEU A 177 -0.99 -0.86 -0.42
C LEU A 177 -1.65 -0.37 -1.72
N PRO A 178 -2.92 -0.74 -1.97
CA PRO A 178 -3.64 -0.33 -3.17
C PRO A 178 -4.22 1.08 -3.05
N SER A 179 -4.79 1.58 -4.13
CA SER A 179 -5.75 2.67 -4.11
C SER A 179 -6.99 2.28 -3.29
N PHE A 180 -7.56 3.23 -2.56
CA PHE A 180 -8.78 3.07 -1.78
C PHE A 180 -9.92 3.85 -2.44
N LYS A 181 -11.07 3.20 -2.60
CA LYS A 181 -12.28 3.80 -3.19
C LYS A 181 -13.47 3.65 -2.24
N GLY A 182 -14.49 4.48 -2.41
CA GLY A 182 -15.79 4.24 -1.79
C GLY A 182 -16.38 2.90 -2.26
N ILE A 183 -17.12 2.24 -1.39
CA ILE A 183 -17.87 1.02 -1.78
C ILE A 183 -19.02 1.38 -2.72
N ASP A 184 -19.46 0.42 -3.55
CA ASP A 184 -20.50 0.63 -4.55
C ASP A 184 -21.83 1.13 -3.94
N ALA A 185 -22.10 0.79 -2.69
CA ALA A 185 -23.30 1.23 -1.95
C ALA A 185 -23.38 2.73 -1.68
N VAL A 186 -22.25 3.45 -1.76
CA VAL A 186 -22.21 4.92 -1.55
C VAL A 186 -22.04 5.70 -2.85
N VAL A 187 -21.92 5.02 -3.99
CA VAL A 187 -21.83 5.66 -5.30
C VAL A 187 -23.16 6.32 -5.66
N GLY A 188 -23.14 7.62 -5.95
CA GLY A 188 -24.33 8.39 -6.32
C GLY A 188 -25.21 8.84 -5.16
N ILE A 189 -24.76 8.66 -3.91
CA ILE A 189 -25.43 9.30 -2.77
C ILE A 189 -24.92 10.75 -2.72
N GLU A 190 -25.84 11.68 -2.98
CA GLU A 190 -25.59 13.11 -2.78
C GLU A 190 -25.70 13.43 -1.27
N GLY A 191 -24.65 14.09 -0.74
CA GLY A 191 -24.59 14.53 0.66
C GLY A 191 -24.89 16.01 0.82
#